data_5a6ec9725dc6db5425e34a42c447ac1c
#
_entry.id   5a6ec9725dc6db5425e34a42c447ac1c
#
_cell.length_a   1.000
_cell.length_b   1.000
_cell.length_c   1.000
_cell.angle_alpha   90.00
_cell.angle_beta   90.00
_cell.angle_gamma   90.00
#
_symmetry.space_group_name_H-M   'P 1'
#
loop_
_entity.id
_entity.type
_entity.pdbx_description
1 polymer ?
#
loop_
_entity_poly.entity_id
_entity_poly.type
_entity_poly.pdbx_seq_one_letter_code
_entity_poly.pdbx_strand_id
1 'polypeptide(L)'
;MSKSIVITGAGAGLGRALARRLAADGDDVVLLGRTPAKVEKVAAEIGPRAMAVGCDVASPQSVATAFKAIAARHPRIDVLINNAAVYEPFLVAEATDEQILKIIATNLTGPILCVRAAIPLMHPGGHIINLSSESVELPFPHLSLYQCSKAGLERFSQALEQELAPQGIRVTTVRAGQMMDADKTWDVEPKAAARFAQAAMAVGLNLRERPISQFNSVTHIFRALIDLPPDLHAGSVVLRARKP
;
A
#
# COMPACT_ATOMS: atom_id res chain seq x y z
N MET A 1 -20.86 -0.64 -12.98
CA MET A 1 -20.23 -1.91 -13.36
C MET A 1 -19.24 -2.29 -12.26
N SER A 2 -19.13 -3.59 -11.93
CA SER A 2 -18.11 -4.10 -11.00
C SER A 2 -16.72 -3.83 -11.58
N LYS A 3 -15.77 -3.39 -10.72
CA LYS A 3 -14.36 -3.19 -11.09
C LYS A 3 -13.52 -4.38 -10.64
N SER A 4 -12.46 -4.68 -11.38
CA SER A 4 -11.42 -5.63 -10.95
C SER A 4 -10.29 -4.87 -10.26
N ILE A 5 -10.11 -5.09 -8.95
CA ILE A 5 -9.20 -4.33 -8.10
C ILE A 5 -8.14 -5.25 -7.50
N VAL A 6 -6.88 -5.00 -7.81
CA VAL A 6 -5.74 -5.73 -7.26
C VAL A 6 -5.17 -4.96 -6.07
N ILE A 7 -5.01 -5.63 -4.91
CA ILE A 7 -4.55 -5.01 -3.66
C ILE A 7 -3.34 -5.78 -3.12
N THR A 8 -2.17 -5.13 -3.04
CA THR A 8 -0.99 -5.75 -2.43
C THR A 8 -1.01 -5.59 -0.90
N GLY A 9 -0.52 -6.60 -0.18
CA GLY A 9 -0.56 -6.60 1.29
C GLY A 9 -1.97 -6.75 1.86
N ALA A 10 -2.88 -7.44 1.15
CA ALA A 10 -4.30 -7.55 1.50
C ALA A 10 -4.62 -8.53 2.64
N GLY A 11 -3.63 -9.24 3.19
CA GLY A 11 -3.84 -10.21 4.29
C GLY A 11 -4.01 -9.59 5.68
N ALA A 12 -3.76 -8.29 5.85
CA ALA A 12 -3.83 -7.61 7.15
C ALA A 12 -4.03 -6.09 6.99
N GLY A 13 -4.27 -5.39 8.10
CA GLY A 13 -4.27 -3.95 8.20
C GLY A 13 -5.19 -3.27 7.17
N LEU A 14 -4.72 -2.14 6.63
CA LEU A 14 -5.49 -1.36 5.65
C LEU A 14 -5.82 -2.16 4.39
N GLY A 15 -4.89 -2.99 3.89
CA GLY A 15 -5.14 -3.81 2.69
C GLY A 15 -6.32 -4.76 2.86
N ARG A 16 -6.45 -5.41 4.03
CA ARG A 16 -7.60 -6.24 4.38
C ARG A 16 -8.89 -5.42 4.49
N ALA A 17 -8.82 -4.25 5.13
CA ALA A 17 -9.98 -3.36 5.26
C ALA A 17 -10.47 -2.87 3.89
N LEU A 18 -9.55 -2.50 2.99
CA LEU A 18 -9.87 -2.13 1.61
C LEU A 18 -10.52 -3.29 0.84
N ALA A 19 -9.95 -4.51 0.93
CA ALA A 19 -10.51 -5.68 0.26
C ALA A 19 -11.96 -5.95 0.68
N ARG A 20 -12.23 -5.95 1.99
CA ARG A 20 -13.59 -6.14 2.54
C ARG A 20 -14.54 -5.03 2.08
N ARG A 21 -14.11 -3.78 2.16
CA ARG A 21 -14.94 -2.64 1.79
C ARG A 21 -15.28 -2.65 0.30
N LEU A 22 -14.29 -2.78 -0.58
CA LEU A 22 -14.49 -2.72 -2.01
C LEU A 22 -15.32 -3.90 -2.53
N ALA A 23 -15.13 -5.09 -1.96
CA ALA A 23 -15.98 -6.25 -2.25
C ALA A 23 -17.43 -6.05 -1.78
N ALA A 24 -17.64 -5.46 -0.60
CA ALA A 24 -18.98 -5.12 -0.10
C ALA A 24 -19.68 -4.06 -0.97
N ASP A 25 -18.91 -3.15 -1.58
CA ASP A 25 -19.42 -2.17 -2.56
C ASP A 25 -19.71 -2.79 -3.94
N GLY A 26 -19.43 -4.10 -4.14
CA GLY A 26 -19.77 -4.86 -5.34
C GLY A 26 -18.64 -5.06 -6.34
N ASP A 27 -17.40 -4.71 -6.00
CA ASP A 27 -16.23 -4.93 -6.85
C ASP A 27 -15.63 -6.34 -6.68
N ASP A 28 -14.90 -6.81 -7.69
CA ASP A 28 -14.11 -8.04 -7.62
C ASP A 28 -12.69 -7.70 -7.17
N VAL A 29 -12.22 -8.34 -6.08
CA VAL A 29 -10.95 -8.00 -5.45
C VAL A 29 -9.95 -9.15 -5.55
N VAL A 30 -8.73 -8.84 -5.96
CA VAL A 30 -7.59 -9.76 -5.96
C VAL A 30 -6.67 -9.39 -4.81
N LEU A 31 -6.50 -10.32 -3.88
CA LEU A 31 -5.75 -10.14 -2.66
C LEU A 31 -4.34 -10.72 -2.81
N LEU A 32 -3.34 -9.85 -2.93
CA LEU A 32 -1.94 -10.25 -2.97
C LEU A 32 -1.30 -10.17 -1.57
N GLY A 33 -0.59 -11.22 -1.18
CA GLY A 33 0.16 -11.23 0.07
C GLY A 33 1.23 -12.30 0.12
N ARG A 34 2.33 -12.01 0.82
CA ARG A 34 3.49 -12.91 0.96
C ARG A 34 3.14 -14.21 1.70
N THR A 35 2.16 -14.18 2.60
CA THR A 35 1.69 -15.35 3.34
C THR A 35 0.35 -15.80 2.77
N PRO A 36 0.29 -16.88 1.94
CA PRO A 36 -0.93 -17.31 1.27
C PRO A 36 -2.10 -17.52 2.24
N ALA A 37 -1.88 -18.22 3.35
CA ALA A 37 -2.93 -18.49 4.34
C ALA A 37 -3.64 -17.24 4.88
N LYS A 38 -2.93 -16.08 4.96
CA LYS A 38 -3.55 -14.82 5.41
C LYS A 38 -4.50 -14.24 4.37
N VAL A 39 -4.13 -14.26 3.08
CA VAL A 39 -4.99 -13.74 2.01
C VAL A 39 -6.12 -14.70 1.69
N GLU A 40 -5.90 -16.01 1.78
CA GLU A 40 -6.92 -17.04 1.64
C GLU A 40 -8.01 -16.93 2.71
N LYS A 41 -7.60 -16.69 3.97
CA LYS A 41 -8.56 -16.42 5.06
C LYS A 41 -9.44 -15.21 4.75
N VAL A 42 -8.85 -14.09 4.31
CA VAL A 42 -9.61 -12.88 3.97
C VAL A 42 -10.50 -13.13 2.75
N ALA A 43 -10.02 -13.86 1.74
CA ALA A 43 -10.84 -14.20 0.57
C ALA A 43 -12.02 -15.10 0.95
N ALA A 44 -11.83 -16.07 1.83
CA ALA A 44 -12.92 -16.92 2.33
C ALA A 44 -13.99 -16.13 3.11
N GLU A 45 -13.57 -15.12 3.87
CA GLU A 45 -14.50 -14.21 4.57
C GLU A 45 -15.33 -13.33 3.60
N ILE A 46 -14.73 -12.91 2.50
CA ILE A 46 -15.40 -12.07 1.47
C ILE A 46 -16.30 -12.92 0.54
N GLY A 47 -15.86 -14.13 0.22
CA GLY A 47 -16.61 -15.04 -0.64
C GLY A 47 -16.27 -14.87 -2.14
N PRO A 48 -17.25 -15.07 -3.06
CA PRO A 48 -16.98 -15.28 -4.49
C PRO A 48 -16.37 -14.09 -5.23
N ARG A 49 -16.44 -12.89 -4.65
CA ARG A 49 -15.84 -11.67 -5.22
C ARG A 49 -14.35 -11.52 -4.90
N ALA A 50 -13.77 -12.45 -4.16
CA ALA A 50 -12.36 -12.37 -3.78
C ALA A 50 -11.55 -13.50 -4.42
N MET A 51 -10.36 -13.15 -4.90
CA MET A 51 -9.34 -14.08 -5.36
C MET A 51 -8.08 -13.88 -4.50
N ALA A 52 -7.64 -14.91 -3.78
CA ALA A 52 -6.38 -14.90 -3.05
C ALA A 52 -5.24 -15.37 -3.95
N VAL A 53 -4.11 -14.66 -3.92
CA VAL A 53 -2.90 -15.03 -4.66
C VAL A 53 -1.67 -14.79 -3.77
N GLY A 54 -0.89 -15.85 -3.53
CA GLY A 54 0.40 -15.74 -2.87
C GLY A 54 1.36 -14.91 -3.73
N CYS A 55 1.89 -13.81 -3.17
CA CYS A 55 2.81 -12.93 -3.88
C CYS A 55 3.74 -12.21 -2.90
N ASP A 56 5.04 -12.45 -3.06
CA ASP A 56 6.07 -11.57 -2.49
C ASP A 56 6.38 -10.48 -3.50
N VAL A 57 5.97 -9.25 -3.21
CA VAL A 57 6.18 -8.10 -4.10
C VAL A 57 7.67 -7.74 -4.28
N ALA A 58 8.54 -8.16 -3.35
CA ALA A 58 9.98 -7.96 -3.44
C ALA A 58 10.66 -8.92 -4.46
N SER A 59 9.95 -9.97 -4.90
CA SER A 59 10.46 -10.97 -5.84
C SER A 59 9.89 -10.78 -7.26
N PRO A 60 10.71 -10.44 -8.26
CA PRO A 60 10.25 -10.30 -9.65
C PRO A 60 9.55 -11.55 -10.17
N GLN A 61 10.08 -12.74 -9.83
CA GLN A 61 9.50 -14.01 -10.24
C GLN A 61 8.14 -14.26 -9.60
N SER A 62 7.99 -13.94 -8.30
CA SER A 62 6.73 -14.08 -7.59
C SER A 62 5.66 -13.16 -8.18
N VAL A 63 6.01 -11.90 -8.48
CA VAL A 63 5.12 -10.93 -9.11
C VAL A 63 4.69 -11.43 -10.50
N ALA A 64 5.63 -11.88 -11.35
CA ALA A 64 5.30 -12.39 -12.67
C ALA A 64 4.33 -13.59 -12.62
N THR A 65 4.56 -14.54 -11.70
CA THR A 65 3.68 -15.69 -11.48
C THR A 65 2.29 -15.27 -11.00
N ALA A 66 2.22 -14.34 -10.05
CA ALA A 66 0.96 -13.83 -9.52
C ALA A 66 0.12 -13.13 -10.62
N PHE A 67 0.73 -12.24 -11.39
CA PHE A 67 0.01 -11.52 -12.44
C PHE A 67 -0.40 -12.43 -13.62
N LYS A 68 0.35 -13.50 -13.90
CA LYS A 68 -0.09 -14.55 -14.84
C LYS A 68 -1.36 -15.25 -14.33
N ALA A 69 -1.43 -15.58 -13.05
CA ALA A 69 -2.63 -16.19 -12.45
C ALA A 69 -3.83 -15.20 -12.43
N ILE A 70 -3.56 -13.92 -12.17
CA ILE A 70 -4.57 -12.86 -12.22
C ILE A 70 -5.14 -12.74 -13.64
N ALA A 71 -4.29 -12.63 -14.67
CA ALA A 71 -4.70 -12.47 -16.04
C ALA A 71 -5.61 -13.60 -16.55
N ALA A 72 -5.42 -14.84 -16.04
CA ALA A 72 -6.25 -15.98 -16.38
C ALA A 72 -7.71 -15.85 -15.91
N ARG A 73 -7.96 -15.14 -14.80
CA ARG A 73 -9.30 -14.92 -14.22
C ARG A 73 -9.83 -13.51 -14.45
N HIS A 74 -8.94 -12.54 -14.43
CA HIS A 74 -9.21 -11.12 -14.62
C HIS A 74 -8.33 -10.59 -15.76
N PRO A 75 -8.74 -10.77 -17.03
CA PRO A 75 -7.96 -10.33 -18.18
C PRO A 75 -7.84 -8.80 -18.27
N ARG A 76 -8.63 -8.09 -17.47
CA ARG A 76 -8.63 -6.65 -17.32
C ARG A 76 -8.57 -6.26 -15.85
N ILE A 77 -7.68 -5.30 -15.53
CA ILE A 77 -7.55 -4.69 -14.21
C ILE A 77 -7.99 -3.23 -14.31
N ASP A 78 -8.94 -2.83 -13.48
CA ASP A 78 -9.41 -1.44 -13.39
C ASP A 78 -8.57 -0.64 -12.39
N VAL A 79 -8.17 -1.27 -11.27
CA VAL A 79 -7.41 -0.59 -10.20
C VAL A 79 -6.30 -1.48 -9.65
N LEU A 80 -5.11 -0.90 -9.50
CA LEU A 80 -4.00 -1.48 -8.71
C LEU A 80 -3.77 -0.62 -7.48
N ILE A 81 -3.85 -1.21 -6.28
CA ILE A 81 -3.52 -0.55 -5.01
C ILE A 81 -2.23 -1.15 -4.45
N ASN A 82 -1.13 -0.42 -4.55
CA ASN A 82 0.15 -0.76 -3.93
C ASN A 82 0.15 -0.33 -2.47
N ASN A 83 -0.32 -1.24 -1.60
CA ASN A 83 -0.42 -1.03 -0.17
C ASN A 83 0.64 -1.81 0.63
N ALA A 84 1.20 -2.90 0.10
CA ALA A 84 2.22 -3.68 0.79
C ALA A 84 3.41 -2.82 1.21
N ALA A 85 3.78 -2.88 2.48
CA ALA A 85 4.94 -2.18 3.01
C ALA A 85 5.47 -2.87 4.27
N VAL A 86 6.74 -2.64 4.54
CA VAL A 86 7.41 -3.00 5.79
C VAL A 86 8.10 -1.75 6.34
N TYR A 87 8.12 -1.63 7.66
CA TYR A 87 8.89 -0.61 8.35
C TYR A 87 9.45 -1.18 9.65
N GLU A 88 10.70 -0.87 9.91
CA GLU A 88 11.47 -1.34 11.04
C GLU A 88 12.41 -0.23 11.47
N PRO A 89 12.41 0.19 12.75
CA PRO A 89 13.27 1.26 13.22
C PRO A 89 14.66 0.74 13.56
N PHE A 90 15.69 1.36 12.96
CA PHE A 90 17.10 1.12 13.26
C PHE A 90 17.95 2.34 12.90
N LEU A 91 19.15 2.43 13.49
CA LEU A 91 20.18 3.36 13.01
C LEU A 91 20.86 2.77 11.77
N VAL A 92 21.13 3.60 10.78
CA VAL A 92 21.77 3.14 9.53
C VAL A 92 23.12 2.47 9.80
N ALA A 93 23.88 2.95 10.80
CA ALA A 93 25.15 2.36 11.19
C ALA A 93 25.02 0.95 11.82
N GLU A 94 23.84 0.56 12.28
CA GLU A 94 23.55 -0.73 12.92
C GLU A 94 22.75 -1.66 11.99
N ALA A 95 22.33 -1.17 10.82
CA ALA A 95 21.48 -1.92 9.91
C ALA A 95 22.22 -3.09 9.28
N THR A 96 21.54 -4.23 9.20
CA THR A 96 22.02 -5.35 8.40
C THR A 96 21.71 -5.13 6.91
N ASP A 97 22.47 -5.77 6.02
CA ASP A 97 22.19 -5.75 4.58
C ASP A 97 20.78 -6.25 4.29
N GLU A 98 20.32 -7.28 5.01
CA GLU A 98 18.95 -7.82 4.87
C GLU A 98 17.89 -6.78 5.19
N GLN A 99 18.04 -6.01 6.28
CA GLN A 99 17.10 -4.94 6.66
C GLN A 99 17.03 -3.85 5.59
N ILE A 100 18.20 -3.43 5.08
CA ILE A 100 18.31 -2.42 4.02
C ILE A 100 17.60 -2.91 2.75
N LEU A 101 17.99 -4.08 2.27
CA LEU A 101 17.44 -4.64 1.03
C LEU A 101 15.95 -4.92 1.14
N LYS A 102 15.49 -5.49 2.25
CA LYS A 102 14.06 -5.79 2.51
C LYS A 102 13.17 -4.55 2.42
N ILE A 103 13.58 -3.43 3.03
CA ILE A 103 12.76 -2.21 3.02
C ILE A 103 12.67 -1.63 1.62
N ILE A 104 13.80 -1.49 0.93
CA ILE A 104 13.81 -0.92 -0.43
C ILE A 104 13.10 -1.86 -1.41
N ALA A 105 13.37 -3.16 -1.35
CA ALA A 105 12.75 -4.14 -2.23
C ALA A 105 11.23 -4.18 -2.05
N THR A 106 10.72 -4.16 -0.80
CA THR A 106 9.28 -4.23 -0.55
C THR A 106 8.57 -2.91 -0.85
N ASN A 107 9.11 -1.77 -0.38
CA ASN A 107 8.39 -0.51 -0.37
C ASN A 107 8.53 0.32 -1.64
N LEU A 108 9.58 0.10 -2.42
CA LEU A 108 9.88 0.84 -3.63
C LEU A 108 9.92 -0.07 -4.87
N THR A 109 10.81 -1.05 -4.89
CA THR A 109 10.94 -1.96 -6.04
C THR A 109 9.66 -2.77 -6.27
N GLY A 110 9.03 -3.25 -5.20
CA GLY A 110 7.79 -4.03 -5.25
C GLY A 110 6.64 -3.32 -5.97
N PRO A 111 6.26 -2.10 -5.58
CA PRO A 111 5.29 -1.29 -6.34
C PRO A 111 5.66 -1.12 -7.81
N ILE A 112 6.93 -0.87 -8.15
CA ILE A 112 7.40 -0.75 -9.54
C ILE A 112 7.18 -2.06 -10.32
N LEU A 113 7.51 -3.20 -9.71
CA LEU A 113 7.29 -4.52 -10.32
C LEU A 113 5.80 -4.81 -10.53
N CYS A 114 4.95 -4.48 -9.54
CA CYS A 114 3.51 -4.67 -9.65
C CYS A 114 2.90 -3.76 -10.71
N VAL A 115 3.31 -2.50 -10.79
CA VAL A 115 2.91 -1.56 -11.85
C VAL A 115 3.28 -2.10 -13.22
N ARG A 116 4.54 -2.50 -13.43
CA ARG A 116 5.02 -3.07 -14.69
C ARG A 116 4.20 -4.28 -15.12
N ALA A 117 3.81 -5.13 -14.17
CA ALA A 117 3.03 -6.33 -14.46
C ALA A 117 1.53 -6.03 -14.69
N ALA A 118 1.00 -4.96 -14.08
CA ALA A 118 -0.40 -4.56 -14.22
C ALA A 118 -0.69 -3.81 -15.52
N ILE A 119 0.22 -2.92 -15.98
CA ILE A 119 -0.01 -2.05 -17.16
C ILE A 119 -0.54 -2.83 -18.39
N PRO A 120 0.00 -4.01 -18.79
CA PRO A 120 -0.53 -4.76 -19.94
C PRO A 120 -1.98 -5.25 -19.77
N LEU A 121 -2.48 -5.29 -18.55
CA LEU A 121 -3.84 -5.70 -18.20
C LEU A 121 -4.78 -4.50 -17.95
N MET A 122 -4.24 -3.28 -17.96
CA MET A 122 -5.02 -2.06 -17.74
C MET A 122 -5.53 -1.49 -19.07
N HIS A 123 -6.44 -0.55 -18.98
CA HIS A 123 -7.10 0.09 -20.12
C HIS A 123 -7.29 1.59 -19.84
N PRO A 124 -7.68 2.41 -20.82
CA PRO A 124 -8.07 3.80 -20.56
C PRO A 124 -9.14 3.89 -19.46
N GLY A 125 -8.92 4.73 -18.48
CA GLY A 125 -9.71 4.82 -17.25
C GLY A 125 -9.18 3.98 -16.09
N GLY A 126 -8.13 3.17 -16.31
CA GLY A 126 -7.44 2.44 -15.25
C GLY A 126 -6.82 3.36 -14.20
N HIS A 127 -6.61 2.88 -12.98
CA HIS A 127 -6.12 3.68 -11.88
C HIS A 127 -5.10 2.93 -11.02
N ILE A 128 -3.91 3.51 -10.86
CA ILE A 128 -2.86 3.02 -9.96
C ILE A 128 -2.84 3.90 -8.72
N ILE A 129 -2.99 3.31 -7.53
CA ILE A 129 -2.95 4.02 -6.25
C ILE A 129 -1.76 3.50 -5.44
N ASN A 130 -0.79 4.38 -5.19
CA ASN A 130 0.42 4.06 -4.43
C ASN A 130 0.30 4.63 -3.01
N LEU A 131 0.41 3.76 -1.99
CA LEU A 131 0.32 4.16 -0.59
C LEU A 131 1.69 4.64 -0.08
N SER A 132 1.81 5.94 0.14
CA SER A 132 2.92 6.61 0.79
C SER A 132 2.65 6.82 2.28
N SER A 133 3.43 7.66 2.93
CA SER A 133 3.39 7.89 4.38
C SER A 133 3.69 9.34 4.72
N GLU A 134 3.08 9.85 5.79
CA GLU A 134 3.42 11.14 6.38
C GLU A 134 4.90 11.25 6.80
N SER A 135 5.59 10.11 6.92
CA SER A 135 7.02 10.06 7.23
C SER A 135 7.91 10.69 6.14
N VAL A 136 7.37 10.95 4.96
CA VAL A 136 8.08 11.72 3.91
C VAL A 136 8.31 13.18 4.34
N GLU A 137 7.41 13.75 5.13
CA GLU A 137 7.50 15.14 5.63
C GLU A 137 7.93 15.23 7.09
N LEU A 138 7.50 14.27 7.91
CA LEU A 138 7.75 14.31 9.34
C LEU A 138 9.05 13.59 9.70
N PRO A 139 9.86 14.17 10.63
CA PRO A 139 11.16 13.64 11.00
C PRO A 139 11.01 12.44 11.96
N PHE A 140 10.67 11.26 11.45
CA PHE A 140 10.68 10.03 12.24
C PHE A 140 12.11 9.49 12.37
N PRO A 141 12.78 9.62 13.53
CA PRO A 141 14.11 9.07 13.73
C PRO A 141 14.09 7.54 13.54
N HIS A 142 15.25 6.95 13.23
CA HIS A 142 15.43 5.51 13.03
C HIS A 142 14.62 4.90 11.87
N LEU A 143 13.87 5.70 11.10
CA LEU A 143 13.10 5.25 9.93
C LEU A 143 13.68 5.79 8.60
N SER A 144 14.98 6.10 8.54
CA SER A 144 15.61 6.71 7.36
C SER A 144 15.33 5.94 6.07
N LEU A 145 15.50 4.62 6.09
CA LEU A 145 15.28 3.76 4.91
C LEU A 145 13.79 3.71 4.51
N TYR A 146 12.90 3.67 5.51
CA TYR A 146 11.47 3.72 5.26
C TYR A 146 11.06 5.06 4.63
N GLN A 147 11.52 6.18 5.19
CA GLN A 147 11.27 7.52 4.65
C GLN A 147 11.79 7.65 3.22
N CYS A 148 13.04 7.23 2.98
CA CYS A 148 13.64 7.21 1.65
C CYS A 148 12.81 6.38 0.66
N SER A 149 12.38 5.18 1.05
CA SER A 149 11.56 4.31 0.19
C SER A 149 10.22 4.93 -0.18
N LYS A 150 9.55 5.62 0.77
CA LYS A 150 8.27 6.29 0.55
C LYS A 150 8.41 7.58 -0.25
N ALA A 151 9.46 8.36 -0.03
CA ALA A 151 9.78 9.53 -0.85
C ALA A 151 10.11 9.12 -2.31
N GLY A 152 10.89 8.04 -2.48
CA GLY A 152 11.16 7.44 -3.79
C GLY A 152 9.88 6.98 -4.50
N LEU A 153 8.94 6.36 -3.77
CA LEU A 153 7.65 5.94 -4.31
C LEU A 153 6.79 7.13 -4.77
N GLU A 154 6.79 8.23 -4.02
CA GLU A 154 6.09 9.45 -4.45
C GLU A 154 6.69 10.04 -5.72
N ARG A 155 8.03 10.11 -5.79
CA ARG A 155 8.69 10.61 -7.01
C ARG A 155 8.46 9.68 -8.20
N PHE A 156 8.50 8.37 -7.99
CA PHE A 156 8.15 7.38 -9.01
C PHE A 156 6.72 7.59 -9.50
N SER A 157 5.75 7.78 -8.59
CA SER A 157 4.34 7.99 -8.94
C SER A 157 4.13 9.23 -9.81
N GLN A 158 4.82 10.34 -9.50
CA GLN A 158 4.77 11.57 -10.29
C GLN A 158 5.32 11.38 -11.72
N ALA A 159 6.41 10.64 -11.87
CA ALA A 159 6.98 10.35 -13.19
C ALA A 159 6.08 9.39 -13.98
N LEU A 160 5.55 8.37 -13.32
CA LEU A 160 4.66 7.37 -13.89
C LEU A 160 3.33 7.99 -14.39
N GLU A 161 2.81 8.98 -13.69
CA GLU A 161 1.61 9.72 -14.11
C GLU A 161 1.81 10.33 -15.49
N GLN A 162 2.95 10.98 -15.72
CA GLN A 162 3.29 11.57 -17.00
C GLN A 162 3.48 10.51 -18.10
N GLU A 163 4.09 9.38 -17.76
CA GLU A 163 4.33 8.26 -18.68
C GLU A 163 3.02 7.59 -19.12
N LEU A 164 2.04 7.46 -18.20
CA LEU A 164 0.79 6.74 -18.46
C LEU A 164 -0.38 7.63 -18.89
N ALA A 165 -0.24 8.96 -18.81
CA ALA A 165 -1.26 9.90 -19.24
C ALA A 165 -1.72 9.69 -20.70
N PRO A 166 -0.83 9.40 -21.70
CA PRO A 166 -1.26 9.10 -23.07
C PRO A 166 -2.09 7.82 -23.19
N GLN A 167 -1.98 6.91 -22.23
CA GLN A 167 -2.76 5.65 -22.17
C GLN A 167 -4.08 5.82 -21.40
N GLY A 168 -4.35 7.01 -20.86
CA GLY A 168 -5.54 7.28 -20.05
C GLY A 168 -5.56 6.56 -18.71
N ILE A 169 -4.40 6.16 -18.18
CA ILE A 169 -4.26 5.51 -16.87
C ILE A 169 -3.86 6.57 -15.84
N ARG A 170 -4.63 6.68 -14.76
CA ARG A 170 -4.40 7.62 -13.66
C ARG A 170 -3.43 7.04 -12.64
N VAL A 171 -2.63 7.90 -12.02
CA VAL A 171 -1.74 7.51 -10.91
C VAL A 171 -1.97 8.46 -9.74
N THR A 172 -2.36 7.92 -8.60
CA THR A 172 -2.57 8.68 -7.36
C THR A 172 -1.62 8.22 -6.27
N THR A 173 -1.00 9.16 -5.59
CA THR A 173 -0.28 8.90 -4.34
C THR A 173 -1.20 9.23 -3.16
N VAL A 174 -1.40 8.27 -2.25
CA VAL A 174 -2.08 8.50 -0.98
C VAL A 174 -1.03 8.55 0.13
N ARG A 175 -0.74 9.73 0.64
CA ARG A 175 0.14 9.94 1.79
C ARG A 175 -0.66 9.77 3.07
N ALA A 176 -0.51 8.64 3.73
CA ALA A 176 -1.28 8.27 4.89
C ALA A 176 -0.56 8.62 6.21
N GLY A 177 -1.30 9.16 7.16
CA GLY A 177 -0.87 9.37 8.54
C GLY A 177 -0.95 8.11 9.39
N GLN A 178 -0.83 8.28 10.70
CA GLN A 178 -0.92 7.17 11.64
C GLN A 178 -2.32 6.53 11.60
N MET A 179 -2.34 5.22 11.37
CA MET A 179 -3.57 4.44 11.29
C MET A 179 -3.48 3.21 12.18
N MET A 180 -4.59 2.84 12.79
CA MET A 180 -4.69 1.65 13.64
C MET A 180 -6.06 0.99 13.48
N ASP A 181 -6.10 -0.28 13.79
CA ASP A 181 -7.30 -1.08 14.03
C ASP A 181 -6.99 -2.01 15.20
N ALA A 182 -8.02 -2.57 15.83
CA ALA A 182 -7.89 -3.44 17.01
C ALA A 182 -6.92 -4.62 16.77
N ASP A 183 -6.86 -5.12 15.53
CA ASP A 183 -6.03 -6.28 15.14
C ASP A 183 -4.64 -5.89 14.59
N LYS A 184 -4.26 -4.62 14.63
CA LYS A 184 -2.95 -4.20 14.10
C LYS A 184 -1.85 -4.62 15.04
N THR A 185 -0.97 -5.48 14.57
CA THR A 185 0.29 -5.84 15.22
C THR A 185 1.45 -5.14 14.51
N TRP A 186 2.44 -4.75 15.28
CA TRP A 186 3.73 -4.27 14.79
C TRP A 186 4.79 -5.27 15.22
N ASP A 187 5.24 -6.07 14.28
CA ASP A 187 6.24 -7.11 14.49
C ASP A 187 7.64 -6.48 14.47
N VAL A 188 8.00 -5.85 15.59
CA VAL A 188 9.28 -5.17 15.82
C VAL A 188 9.82 -5.57 17.18
N GLU A 189 11.12 -5.76 17.26
CA GLU A 189 11.82 -6.04 18.49
C GLU A 189 11.53 -4.96 19.54
N PRO A 190 11.14 -5.32 20.78
CA PRO A 190 10.69 -4.37 21.79
C PRO A 190 11.70 -3.26 22.13
N LYS A 191 13.01 -3.58 22.12
CA LYS A 191 14.07 -2.59 22.35
C LYS A 191 14.15 -1.57 21.21
N ALA A 192 14.04 -2.02 19.96
CA ALA A 192 14.02 -1.14 18.79
C ALA A 192 12.80 -0.20 18.82
N ALA A 193 11.62 -0.72 19.19
CA ALA A 193 10.42 0.08 19.37
C ALA A 193 10.57 1.14 20.48
N ALA A 194 11.18 0.77 21.63
CA ALA A 194 11.41 1.69 22.72
C ALA A 194 12.41 2.80 22.34
N ARG A 195 13.54 2.46 21.69
CA ARG A 195 14.52 3.41 21.17
C ARG A 195 13.88 4.39 20.16
N PHE A 196 13.07 3.87 19.28
CA PHE A 196 12.31 4.68 18.30
C PHE A 196 11.38 5.67 19.01
N ALA A 197 10.58 5.21 19.98
CA ALA A 197 9.66 6.07 20.73
C ALA A 197 10.39 7.18 21.49
N GLN A 198 11.52 6.86 22.13
CA GLN A 198 12.36 7.84 22.82
C GLN A 198 12.96 8.87 21.86
N ALA A 199 13.49 8.44 20.73
CA ALA A 199 14.07 9.33 19.73
C ALA A 199 12.99 10.22 19.08
N ALA A 200 11.79 9.69 18.80
CA ALA A 200 10.67 10.46 18.30
C ALA A 200 10.25 11.57 19.29
N MET A 201 10.17 11.25 20.58
CA MET A 201 9.89 12.25 21.63
C MET A 201 10.93 13.36 21.67
N ALA A 202 12.22 13.04 21.51
CA ALA A 202 13.31 14.02 21.53
C ALA A 202 13.24 15.04 20.39
N VAL A 203 12.59 14.70 19.26
CA VAL A 203 12.35 15.61 18.13
C VAL A 203 10.92 16.20 18.12
N GLY A 204 10.21 16.12 19.24
CA GLY A 204 8.87 16.69 19.39
C GLY A 204 7.73 15.85 18.80
N LEU A 205 8.00 14.61 18.39
CA LEU A 205 6.97 13.68 17.89
C LEU A 205 6.48 12.78 19.03
N ASN A 206 5.50 13.23 19.81
CA ASN A 206 4.87 12.39 20.82
C ASN A 206 3.90 11.39 20.16
N LEU A 207 4.40 10.19 19.88
CA LEU A 207 3.64 9.15 19.18
C LEU A 207 2.35 8.70 19.92
N ARG A 208 2.30 8.87 21.26
CA ARG A 208 1.14 8.47 22.07
C ARG A 208 0.01 9.50 22.01
N GLU A 209 0.34 10.77 21.82
CA GLU A 209 -0.64 11.87 21.76
C GLU A 209 -1.10 12.19 20.35
N ARG A 210 -0.46 11.61 19.34
CA ARG A 210 -0.86 11.82 17.96
C ARG A 210 -2.21 11.19 17.68
N PRO A 211 -3.09 11.90 16.98
CA PRO A 211 -4.36 11.34 16.58
C PRO A 211 -4.15 10.15 15.63
N ILE A 212 -5.06 9.20 15.68
CA ILE A 212 -5.01 7.95 14.92
C ILE A 212 -6.29 7.81 14.10
N SER A 213 -6.16 7.51 12.80
CA SER A 213 -7.30 7.18 11.95
C SER A 213 -7.61 5.68 12.03
N GLN A 214 -8.89 5.34 11.97
CA GLN A 214 -9.34 3.95 11.80
C GLN A 214 -9.19 3.54 10.34
N PHE A 215 -8.83 2.29 10.06
CA PHE A 215 -8.74 1.81 8.68
C PHE A 215 -10.06 1.99 7.92
N ASN A 216 -11.19 1.71 8.55
CA ASN A 216 -12.50 1.88 7.93
C ASN A 216 -12.75 3.32 7.44
N SER A 217 -12.34 4.33 8.22
CA SER A 217 -12.46 5.73 7.79
C SER A 217 -11.62 6.01 6.54
N VAL A 218 -10.42 5.43 6.46
CA VAL A 218 -9.51 5.60 5.31
C VAL A 218 -10.07 4.92 4.06
N THR A 219 -10.77 3.78 4.17
CA THR A 219 -11.35 3.09 3.00
C THR A 219 -12.34 3.95 2.21
N HIS A 220 -13.04 4.89 2.86
CA HIS A 220 -13.95 5.82 2.19
C HIS A 220 -13.22 6.73 1.18
N ILE A 221 -11.99 7.13 1.51
CA ILE A 221 -11.18 7.96 0.61
C ILE A 221 -10.76 7.16 -0.62
N PHE A 222 -10.34 5.90 -0.44
CA PHE A 222 -10.01 5.04 -1.58
C PHE A 222 -11.22 4.82 -2.48
N ARG A 223 -12.42 4.61 -1.91
CA ARG A 223 -13.65 4.51 -2.70
C ARG A 223 -13.89 5.78 -3.51
N ALA A 224 -13.81 6.96 -2.88
CA ALA A 224 -13.97 8.23 -3.56
C ALA A 224 -12.96 8.44 -4.70
N LEU A 225 -11.69 8.07 -4.48
CA LEU A 225 -10.64 8.17 -5.52
C LEU A 225 -10.91 7.25 -6.71
N ILE A 226 -11.38 6.01 -6.45
CA ILE A 226 -11.70 5.02 -7.47
C ILE A 226 -12.90 5.49 -8.31
N ASP A 227 -13.85 6.19 -7.70
CA ASP A 227 -15.09 6.68 -8.33
C ASP A 227 -15.01 8.09 -8.88
N LEU A 228 -13.83 8.73 -8.85
CA LEU A 228 -13.66 10.04 -9.48
C LEU A 228 -14.11 9.99 -10.95
N PRO A 229 -14.91 10.97 -11.40
CA PRO A 229 -15.30 11.05 -12.80
C PRO A 229 -14.07 11.22 -13.72
N PRO A 230 -14.19 10.84 -15.00
CA PRO A 230 -13.04 10.76 -15.93
C PRO A 230 -12.35 12.10 -16.18
N ASP A 231 -13.03 13.21 -15.99
CA ASP A 231 -12.53 14.58 -16.15
C ASP A 231 -11.81 15.12 -14.90
N LEU A 232 -11.79 14.33 -13.80
CA LEU A 232 -11.08 14.70 -12.57
C LEU A 232 -9.93 13.73 -12.28
N HIS A 233 -8.84 14.30 -11.81
CA HIS A 233 -7.69 13.56 -11.31
C HIS A 233 -7.17 14.13 -10.00
N ALA A 234 -6.84 13.24 -9.05
CA ALA A 234 -6.18 13.57 -7.80
C ALA A 234 -4.78 12.93 -7.78
N GLY A 235 -3.75 13.65 -8.21
CA GLY A 235 -2.38 13.13 -8.28
C GLY A 235 -1.78 12.82 -6.92
N SER A 236 -2.16 13.59 -5.88
CA SER A 236 -1.72 13.35 -4.49
C SER A 236 -2.81 13.70 -3.50
N VAL A 237 -2.99 12.84 -2.51
CA VAL A 237 -3.94 13.04 -1.39
C VAL A 237 -3.22 12.80 -0.07
N VAL A 238 -3.29 13.79 0.83
CA VAL A 238 -2.70 13.70 2.17
C VAL A 238 -3.80 13.44 3.19
N LEU A 239 -3.70 12.32 3.89
CA LEU A 239 -4.63 11.92 4.95
C LEU A 239 -3.97 12.13 6.30
N ARG A 240 -4.58 12.96 7.13
CA ARG A 240 -4.13 13.21 8.51
C ARG A 240 -5.27 12.89 9.47
N ALA A 241 -4.96 12.12 10.49
CA ALA A 241 -5.86 11.96 11.61
C ALA A 241 -6.02 13.31 12.34
N ARG A 242 -7.19 13.57 12.89
CA ARG A 242 -7.45 14.75 13.74
C ARG A 242 -8.01 14.29 15.08
N LYS A 243 -7.73 15.04 16.13
CA LYS A 243 -8.47 14.85 17.41
C LYS A 243 -9.93 15.20 17.17
N PRO A 244 -10.88 14.40 17.70
CA PRO A 244 -12.30 14.70 17.63
C PRO A 244 -12.65 16.01 18.30
#